data_185761707c555b0bd915a828e95a0628
#
_entry.id   185761707c555b0bd915a828e95a0628
#
_cell.length_a   1.000
_cell.length_b   1.000
_cell.length_c   1.000
_cell.angle_alpha   90.00
_cell.angle_beta   90.00
_cell.angle_gamma   90.00
#
_symmetry.space_group_name_H-M   'P 1'
#
loop_
_entity.id
_entity.type
_entity.pdbx_description
1 polymer ?
#
loop_
_entity_poly.entity_id
_entity_poly.type
_entity_poly.pdbx_seq_one_letter_code
_entity_poly.pdbx_strand_id
1 'polypeptide(L)'
;MIDERLLNPISTRELERRWGAVRTAMAERKIDALVMQNNNDWLGGYVRWFTDTPLSNGYARSVVFPASDLMTVVDMGARGARRKINGGDEANRGVGEMIFTPAFTSVAYTDEYQAELVAQELKQRGYRTIGWVGSGAIPHRFVTRIERELAGKAAFVDATEFVDRLKAIKSEEERHLIRKAAAMQDEIFNRLLEKIGPGMTDNDITALAQYEGRRLGSEQGLFLGSSAPLGQASRFVDRHLQARRLNPGEHFTLLIENNGPGGFYTEMARTIVLGKASNELIDGFESMREAQAHTLRLLKPGASCAEIAQRHDDYMRSRNLPPELRLYCHGQGYDLVERPLIRCDETMTIEEHMNLAVHPGYETPSIFAVICDNYLIESGGPGDCLHKTPKQVFEV
;
A
#
# COMPACT_ATOMS: atom_id res chain seq x y z
N MET A 1 -20.55 -9.43 18.29
CA MET A 1 -19.63 -9.87 17.22
C MET A 1 -18.64 -8.77 16.81
N ILE A 2 -19.00 -7.48 16.87
CA ILE A 2 -18.06 -6.37 16.55
C ILE A 2 -16.88 -6.32 17.55
N ASP A 3 -17.11 -6.63 18.80
CA ASP A 3 -16.10 -6.60 19.87
C ASP A 3 -15.01 -7.69 19.76
N GLU A 4 -15.20 -8.68 18.88
CA GLU A 4 -14.23 -9.76 18.65
C GLU A 4 -13.32 -9.50 17.44
N ARG A 5 -13.56 -8.44 16.67
CA ARG A 5 -12.70 -8.07 15.52
C ARG A 5 -11.44 -7.38 16.01
N LEU A 6 -10.28 -7.90 15.61
CA LEU A 6 -8.98 -7.24 15.82
C LEU A 6 -8.80 -5.99 14.95
N LEU A 7 -9.60 -5.87 13.88
CA LEU A 7 -9.45 -4.84 12.86
C LEU A 7 -10.44 -3.69 13.11
N ASN A 8 -10.00 -2.46 12.85
CA ASN A 8 -10.89 -1.31 12.82
C ASN A 8 -11.63 -1.28 11.47
N PRO A 9 -12.93 -1.57 11.43
CA PRO A 9 -13.69 -1.52 10.18
C PRO A 9 -13.88 -0.08 9.72
N ILE A 10 -13.90 0.11 8.42
CA ILE A 10 -14.42 1.33 7.79
C ILE A 10 -15.94 1.37 8.06
N SER A 11 -16.49 2.56 8.27
CA SER A 11 -17.93 2.71 8.45
C SER A 11 -18.71 2.35 7.18
N THR A 12 -19.95 1.89 7.35
CA THR A 12 -20.84 1.64 6.20
C THR A 12 -21.06 2.93 5.39
N ARG A 13 -21.15 4.08 6.04
CA ARG A 13 -21.26 5.39 5.39
C ARG A 13 -20.07 5.68 4.46
N GLU A 14 -18.87 5.33 4.88
CA GLU A 14 -17.67 5.52 4.06
C GLU A 14 -17.67 4.57 2.84
N LEU A 15 -18.07 3.31 3.02
CA LEU A 15 -18.23 2.38 1.91
C LEU A 15 -19.28 2.87 0.90
N GLU A 16 -20.43 3.33 1.37
CA GLU A 16 -21.48 3.91 0.53
C GLU A 16 -20.99 5.14 -0.25
N ARG A 17 -20.19 6.01 0.37
CA ARG A 17 -19.54 7.13 -0.29
C ARG A 17 -18.64 6.65 -1.45
N ARG A 18 -17.79 5.65 -1.19
CA ARG A 18 -16.90 5.06 -2.21
C ARG A 18 -17.71 4.47 -3.36
N TRP A 19 -18.70 3.63 -3.04
CA TRP A 19 -19.57 3.01 -4.05
C TRP A 19 -20.33 4.05 -4.86
N GLY A 20 -20.83 5.12 -4.23
CA GLY A 20 -21.50 6.22 -4.92
C GLY A 20 -20.59 6.92 -5.92
N ALA A 21 -19.37 7.26 -5.51
CA ALA A 21 -18.38 7.89 -6.38
C ALA A 21 -18.01 6.98 -7.58
N VAL A 22 -17.79 5.69 -7.34
CA VAL A 22 -17.50 4.72 -8.41
C VAL A 22 -18.66 4.59 -9.38
N ARG A 23 -19.90 4.47 -8.88
CA ARG A 23 -21.09 4.37 -9.73
C ARG A 23 -21.32 5.61 -10.59
N THR A 24 -21.04 6.79 -10.06
CA THR A 24 -21.07 8.03 -10.86
C THR A 24 -20.05 7.97 -12.00
N ALA A 25 -18.83 7.57 -11.71
CA ALA A 25 -17.78 7.43 -12.74
C ALA A 25 -18.09 6.32 -13.76
N MET A 26 -18.72 5.22 -13.33
CA MET A 26 -19.19 4.15 -14.23
C MET A 26 -20.28 4.64 -15.17
N ALA A 27 -21.27 5.41 -14.66
CA ALA A 27 -22.35 5.96 -15.47
C ALA A 27 -21.84 6.88 -16.57
N GLU A 28 -20.89 7.76 -16.27
CA GLU A 28 -20.24 8.64 -17.26
C GLU A 28 -19.54 7.84 -18.37
N ARG A 29 -18.99 6.68 -18.05
CA ARG A 29 -18.24 5.80 -18.96
C ARG A 29 -19.09 4.68 -19.58
N LYS A 30 -20.36 4.61 -19.21
CA LYS A 30 -21.31 3.57 -19.65
C LYS A 30 -20.81 2.15 -19.33
N ILE A 31 -20.27 1.97 -18.14
CA ILE A 31 -19.79 0.68 -17.62
C ILE A 31 -20.91 0.06 -16.78
N ASP A 32 -21.29 -1.20 -17.09
CA ASP A 32 -22.39 -1.90 -16.40
C ASP A 32 -21.92 -2.56 -15.10
N ALA A 33 -20.70 -3.10 -15.10
CA ALA A 33 -20.11 -3.75 -13.93
C ALA A 33 -18.59 -3.63 -13.94
N LEU A 34 -18.01 -3.61 -12.75
CA LEU A 34 -16.56 -3.78 -12.55
C LEU A 34 -16.27 -5.19 -12.07
N VAL A 35 -15.14 -5.72 -12.50
CA VAL A 35 -14.60 -7.00 -12.01
C VAL A 35 -13.21 -6.76 -11.47
N MET A 36 -12.96 -7.22 -10.25
CA MET A 36 -11.67 -7.18 -9.60
C MET A 36 -11.40 -8.50 -8.89
N GLN A 37 -10.13 -8.82 -8.72
CA GLN A 37 -9.72 -9.99 -7.95
C GLN A 37 -8.49 -9.66 -7.12
N ASN A 38 -8.43 -10.20 -5.92
CA ASN A 38 -7.23 -10.21 -5.08
C ASN A 38 -6.89 -11.61 -4.63
N ASN A 39 -5.61 -11.88 -4.47
CA ASN A 39 -5.08 -13.15 -4.00
C ASN A 39 -4.00 -13.04 -2.92
N ASN A 40 -3.67 -11.82 -2.52
CA ASN A 40 -2.76 -11.54 -1.42
C ASN A 40 -3.11 -10.19 -0.77
N ASP A 41 -2.66 -9.97 0.46
CA ASP A 41 -2.92 -8.78 1.26
C ASP A 41 -1.83 -7.70 1.16
N TRP A 42 -0.79 -7.93 0.33
CA TRP A 42 0.27 -6.96 0.03
C TRP A 42 -0.07 -6.05 -1.14
N LEU A 43 -0.80 -6.60 -2.11
CA LEU A 43 -1.17 -5.94 -3.35
C LEU A 43 -2.67 -6.10 -3.59
N GLY A 44 -3.23 -5.18 -4.34
CA GLY A 44 -4.63 -5.30 -4.79
C GLY A 44 -5.63 -4.83 -3.75
N GLY A 45 -5.32 -3.78 -3.03
CA GLY A 45 -6.22 -3.11 -2.10
C GLY A 45 -7.59 -2.73 -2.68
N TYR A 46 -7.82 -2.96 -3.98
CA TYR A 46 -9.13 -2.73 -4.63
C TYR A 46 -10.24 -3.54 -3.97
N VAL A 47 -10.10 -4.86 -3.83
CA VAL A 47 -11.13 -5.69 -3.19
C VAL A 47 -11.41 -5.20 -1.77
N ARG A 48 -10.37 -4.89 -1.00
CA ARG A 48 -10.52 -4.35 0.34
C ARG A 48 -11.17 -2.96 0.35
N TRP A 49 -10.79 -2.10 -0.58
CA TRP A 49 -11.36 -0.75 -0.69
C TRP A 49 -12.87 -0.78 -0.99
N PHE A 50 -13.35 -1.79 -1.75
CA PHE A 50 -14.76 -1.99 -2.05
C PHE A 50 -15.53 -2.72 -0.93
N THR A 51 -14.88 -3.62 -0.20
CA THR A 51 -15.56 -4.58 0.71
C THR A 51 -15.20 -4.43 2.18
N ASP A 52 -14.13 -3.69 2.49
CA ASP A 52 -13.50 -3.62 3.83
C ASP A 52 -13.10 -5.00 4.40
N THR A 53 -12.97 -6.00 3.55
CA THR A 53 -12.60 -7.34 3.99
C THR A 53 -11.16 -7.61 3.60
N PRO A 54 -10.26 -7.84 4.56
CA PRO A 54 -8.89 -8.25 4.27
C PRO A 54 -8.88 -9.62 3.62
N LEU A 55 -7.86 -9.89 2.84
CA LEU A 55 -7.67 -11.17 2.17
C LEU A 55 -6.77 -12.09 2.97
N SER A 56 -6.90 -13.38 2.70
CA SER A 56 -5.93 -14.38 3.11
C SER A 56 -5.02 -14.70 1.93
N ASN A 57 -3.70 -14.58 2.13
CA ASN A 57 -2.72 -14.90 1.09
C ASN A 57 -2.92 -16.32 0.53
N GLY A 58 -2.88 -16.42 -0.80
CA GLY A 58 -3.05 -17.69 -1.50
C GLY A 58 -4.49 -18.08 -1.82
N TYR A 59 -5.47 -17.36 -1.30
CA TYR A 59 -6.90 -17.59 -1.57
C TYR A 59 -7.49 -16.41 -2.30
N ALA A 60 -7.77 -16.60 -3.59
CA ALA A 60 -8.33 -15.52 -4.41
C ALA A 60 -9.76 -15.19 -4.01
N ARG A 61 -10.08 -13.90 -4.00
CA ARG A 61 -11.44 -13.36 -3.89
C ARG A 61 -11.73 -12.50 -5.10
N SER A 62 -12.82 -12.78 -5.80
CA SER A 62 -13.30 -11.97 -6.92
C SER A 62 -14.57 -11.22 -6.54
N VAL A 63 -14.68 -9.99 -7.02
CA VAL A 63 -15.85 -9.14 -6.81
C VAL A 63 -16.40 -8.69 -8.16
N VAL A 64 -17.69 -8.86 -8.35
CA VAL A 64 -18.47 -8.20 -9.40
C VAL A 64 -19.23 -7.06 -8.75
N PHE A 65 -18.86 -5.82 -9.09
CA PHE A 65 -19.48 -4.60 -8.60
C PHE A 65 -20.36 -3.97 -9.68
N PRO A 66 -21.70 -4.07 -9.56
CA PRO A 66 -22.60 -3.52 -10.57
C PRO A 66 -22.85 -2.03 -10.39
N ALA A 67 -23.20 -1.37 -11.49
CA ALA A 67 -23.54 0.06 -11.50
C ALA A 67 -24.77 0.41 -10.65
N SER A 68 -25.69 -0.52 -10.42
CA SER A 68 -26.98 -0.22 -9.78
C SER A 68 -27.50 -1.28 -8.80
N ASP A 69 -26.69 -2.28 -8.42
CA ASP A 69 -27.15 -3.38 -7.58
C ASP A 69 -26.11 -3.77 -6.51
N LEU A 70 -26.41 -4.76 -5.69
CA LEU A 70 -25.51 -5.33 -4.70
C LEU A 70 -24.39 -6.14 -5.37
N MET A 71 -23.21 -6.15 -4.76
CA MET A 71 -22.05 -6.91 -5.23
C MET A 71 -22.30 -8.41 -5.18
N THR A 72 -21.68 -9.14 -6.11
CA THR A 72 -21.48 -10.59 -6.00
C THR A 72 -20.01 -10.85 -5.67
N VAL A 73 -19.78 -11.68 -4.67
CA VAL A 73 -18.44 -12.08 -4.25
C VAL A 73 -18.23 -13.57 -4.55
N VAL A 74 -17.14 -13.91 -5.22
CA VAL A 74 -16.68 -15.30 -5.39
C VAL A 74 -15.48 -15.52 -4.51
N ASP A 75 -15.59 -16.47 -3.58
CA ASP A 75 -14.60 -16.70 -2.52
C ASP A 75 -14.19 -18.18 -2.39
N MET A 76 -13.17 -18.42 -1.61
CA MET A 76 -12.71 -19.78 -1.28
C MET A 76 -13.78 -20.51 -0.46
N GLY A 77 -14.08 -21.76 -0.85
CA GLY A 77 -15.01 -22.60 -0.11
C GLY A 77 -15.46 -23.83 -0.89
N ALA A 78 -16.53 -24.47 -0.42
CA ALA A 78 -17.09 -25.67 -1.05
C ALA A 78 -17.65 -25.33 -2.44
N ARG A 79 -17.26 -26.12 -3.46
CA ARG A 79 -17.63 -25.88 -4.86
C ARG A 79 -19.13 -25.79 -5.05
N GLY A 80 -19.59 -24.65 -5.59
CA GLY A 80 -20.99 -24.37 -5.90
C GLY A 80 -21.86 -24.00 -4.71
N ALA A 81 -21.30 -23.93 -3.50
CA ALA A 81 -22.03 -23.38 -2.36
C ALA A 81 -22.36 -21.90 -2.58
N ARG A 82 -23.52 -21.47 -2.13
CA ARG A 82 -24.01 -20.09 -2.26
C ARG A 82 -24.60 -19.63 -0.93
N ARG A 83 -24.38 -18.35 -0.59
CA ARG A 83 -24.96 -17.70 0.58
C ARG A 83 -25.54 -16.35 0.18
N LYS A 84 -26.84 -16.19 0.30
CA LYS A 84 -27.50 -14.89 0.12
C LYS A 84 -27.24 -14.03 1.35
N ILE A 85 -26.72 -12.83 1.13
CA ILE A 85 -26.40 -11.83 2.14
C ILE A 85 -27.43 -10.70 2.14
N ASN A 86 -27.96 -10.37 0.94
CA ASN A 86 -28.94 -9.31 0.71
C ASN A 86 -28.49 -7.92 1.25
N GLY A 87 -27.19 -7.65 1.27
CA GLY A 87 -26.60 -6.38 1.72
C GLY A 87 -26.57 -6.15 3.22
N GLY A 88 -27.13 -7.05 4.03
CA GLY A 88 -27.36 -6.82 5.47
C GLY A 88 -26.39 -7.50 6.44
N ASP A 89 -25.35 -8.15 5.96
CA ASP A 89 -24.33 -8.79 6.80
C ASP A 89 -23.24 -7.78 7.17
N GLU A 90 -22.94 -7.61 8.46
CA GLU A 90 -21.92 -6.68 8.96
C GLU A 90 -20.50 -6.98 8.41
N ALA A 91 -20.22 -8.25 8.13
CA ALA A 91 -18.92 -8.66 7.58
C ALA A 91 -18.83 -8.49 6.05
N ASN A 92 -19.99 -8.48 5.36
CA ASN A 92 -20.07 -8.45 3.89
C ASN A 92 -21.03 -7.35 3.43
N ARG A 93 -20.79 -6.13 3.88
CA ARG A 93 -21.63 -4.97 3.57
C ARG A 93 -21.68 -4.70 2.08
N GLY A 94 -22.88 -4.40 1.56
CA GLY A 94 -23.12 -4.17 0.14
C GLY A 94 -23.08 -5.43 -0.74
N VAL A 95 -22.93 -6.62 -0.15
CA VAL A 95 -22.90 -7.91 -0.86
C VAL A 95 -24.30 -8.50 -0.93
N GLY A 96 -24.77 -8.84 -2.13
CA GLY A 96 -26.04 -9.54 -2.35
C GLY A 96 -25.90 -11.04 -2.18
N GLU A 97 -24.89 -11.62 -2.78
CA GLU A 97 -24.61 -13.06 -2.74
C GLU A 97 -23.11 -13.35 -2.67
N MET A 98 -22.76 -14.39 -1.93
CA MET A 98 -21.45 -15.03 -1.98
C MET A 98 -21.56 -16.38 -2.65
N ILE A 99 -20.63 -16.68 -3.56
CA ILE A 99 -20.50 -17.94 -4.28
C ILE A 99 -19.13 -18.52 -3.94
N PHE A 100 -19.07 -19.83 -3.72
CA PHE A 100 -17.84 -20.46 -3.24
C PHE A 100 -17.28 -21.47 -4.23
N THR A 101 -15.94 -21.53 -4.31
CA THR A 101 -15.21 -22.53 -5.10
C THR A 101 -13.80 -22.72 -4.56
N PRO A 102 -13.22 -23.95 -4.60
CA PRO A 102 -11.85 -24.18 -4.16
C PRO A 102 -10.86 -23.73 -5.24
N ALA A 103 -10.49 -22.43 -5.22
CA ALA A 103 -9.44 -21.89 -6.09
C ALA A 103 -8.17 -21.59 -5.28
N PHE A 104 -7.02 -21.97 -5.83
CA PHE A 104 -5.72 -21.81 -5.19
C PHE A 104 -4.76 -21.12 -6.15
N THR A 105 -4.24 -19.97 -5.77
CA THR A 105 -3.34 -19.14 -6.60
C THR A 105 -2.10 -19.89 -7.09
N SER A 106 -1.59 -20.85 -6.29
CA SER A 106 -0.45 -21.68 -6.64
C SER A 106 -0.78 -22.79 -7.64
N VAL A 107 -2.06 -22.99 -7.97
CA VAL A 107 -2.54 -24.08 -8.86
C VAL A 107 -3.33 -23.48 -10.01
N ALA A 108 -2.62 -23.02 -11.02
CA ALA A 108 -3.12 -22.12 -12.09
C ALA A 108 -4.41 -22.57 -12.80
N TYR A 109 -4.69 -23.88 -12.95
CA TYR A 109 -5.94 -24.32 -13.58
C TYR A 109 -7.16 -24.02 -12.72
N THR A 110 -7.00 -23.84 -11.42
CA THR A 110 -8.11 -23.51 -10.50
C THR A 110 -8.58 -22.05 -10.62
N ASP A 111 -7.79 -21.17 -11.23
CA ASP A 111 -8.18 -19.78 -11.52
C ASP A 111 -9.43 -19.76 -12.41
N GLU A 112 -9.58 -20.77 -13.29
CA GLU A 112 -10.75 -20.88 -14.15
C GLU A 112 -12.04 -21.22 -13.38
N TYR A 113 -11.95 -21.75 -12.16
CA TYR A 113 -13.15 -22.05 -11.35
C TYR A 113 -13.86 -20.79 -10.89
N GLN A 114 -13.08 -19.78 -10.41
CA GLN A 114 -13.67 -18.48 -10.10
C GLN A 114 -14.14 -17.74 -11.37
N ALA A 115 -13.31 -17.79 -12.42
CA ALA A 115 -13.66 -17.19 -13.71
C ALA A 115 -14.98 -17.68 -14.28
N GLU A 116 -15.25 -18.98 -14.18
CA GLU A 116 -16.53 -19.60 -14.60
C GLU A 116 -17.73 -18.99 -13.85
N LEU A 117 -17.63 -18.87 -12.52
CA LEU A 117 -18.70 -18.33 -11.69
C LEU A 117 -18.93 -16.85 -11.96
N VAL A 118 -17.84 -16.07 -12.10
CA VAL A 118 -17.94 -14.64 -12.49
C VAL A 118 -18.56 -14.50 -13.88
N ALA A 119 -18.12 -15.30 -14.87
CA ALA A 119 -18.69 -15.24 -16.21
C ALA A 119 -20.20 -15.61 -16.24
N GLN A 120 -20.61 -16.60 -15.44
CA GLN A 120 -22.01 -16.95 -15.27
C GLN A 120 -22.83 -15.79 -14.71
N GLU A 121 -22.33 -15.13 -13.66
CA GLU A 121 -22.97 -13.97 -13.04
C GLU A 121 -23.13 -12.82 -14.04
N LEU A 122 -22.06 -12.47 -14.76
CA LEU A 122 -22.08 -11.42 -15.78
C LEU A 122 -23.09 -11.71 -16.91
N LYS A 123 -23.18 -12.97 -17.34
CA LYS A 123 -24.14 -13.42 -18.36
C LYS A 123 -25.57 -13.33 -17.87
N GLN A 124 -25.85 -13.82 -16.66
CA GLN A 124 -27.21 -13.85 -16.08
C GLN A 124 -27.77 -12.45 -15.92
N ARG A 125 -26.90 -11.47 -15.55
CA ARG A 125 -27.30 -10.07 -15.42
C ARG A 125 -27.29 -9.30 -16.75
N GLY A 126 -26.80 -9.90 -17.83
CA GLY A 126 -26.82 -9.31 -19.17
C GLY A 126 -25.91 -8.09 -19.34
N TYR A 127 -24.85 -7.96 -18.55
CA TYR A 127 -23.92 -6.86 -18.65
C TYR A 127 -23.17 -6.87 -20.00
N ARG A 128 -23.02 -5.69 -20.60
CA ARG A 128 -22.45 -5.52 -21.94
C ARG A 128 -21.12 -4.77 -21.94
N THR A 129 -20.89 -3.90 -20.97
CA THR A 129 -19.62 -3.19 -20.80
C THR A 129 -19.08 -3.50 -19.41
N ILE A 130 -17.95 -4.18 -19.35
CA ILE A 130 -17.32 -4.67 -18.13
C ILE A 130 -15.98 -4.01 -17.95
N GLY A 131 -15.76 -3.38 -16.79
CA GLY A 131 -14.48 -2.75 -16.44
C GLY A 131 -13.61 -3.69 -15.61
N TRP A 132 -12.37 -3.92 -16.03
CA TRP A 132 -11.34 -4.55 -15.20
C TRP A 132 -10.73 -3.52 -14.24
N VAL A 133 -10.61 -3.88 -12.96
CA VAL A 133 -9.95 -3.05 -11.95
C VAL A 133 -8.75 -3.81 -11.39
N GLY A 134 -7.56 -3.21 -11.48
CA GLY A 134 -6.33 -3.84 -11.03
C GLY A 134 -5.87 -4.99 -11.91
N SER A 135 -6.06 -4.86 -13.22
CA SER A 135 -5.79 -5.92 -14.22
C SER A 135 -4.36 -6.47 -14.18
N GLY A 136 -3.37 -5.66 -13.73
CA GLY A 136 -1.98 -6.10 -13.56
C GLY A 136 -1.74 -7.16 -12.47
N ALA A 137 -2.68 -7.32 -11.53
CA ALA A 137 -2.59 -8.30 -10.44
C ALA A 137 -3.57 -9.48 -10.61
N ILE A 138 -4.41 -9.47 -11.65
CA ILE A 138 -5.40 -10.53 -11.89
C ILE A 138 -4.74 -11.65 -12.72
N PRO A 139 -4.88 -12.94 -12.34
CA PRO A 139 -4.31 -14.04 -13.10
C PRO A 139 -4.79 -14.05 -14.55
N HIS A 140 -3.86 -14.25 -15.48
CA HIS A 140 -4.15 -14.24 -16.91
C HIS A 140 -5.25 -15.27 -17.29
N ARG A 141 -5.24 -16.46 -16.69
CA ARG A 141 -6.25 -17.50 -16.95
C ARG A 141 -7.65 -17.05 -16.53
N PHE A 142 -7.77 -16.32 -15.43
CA PHE A 142 -9.05 -15.76 -14.97
C PHE A 142 -9.62 -14.79 -16.01
N VAL A 143 -8.81 -13.84 -16.46
CA VAL A 143 -9.23 -12.82 -17.46
C VAL A 143 -9.62 -13.50 -18.77
N THR A 144 -8.73 -14.30 -19.35
CA THR A 144 -8.95 -14.93 -20.66
C THR A 144 -10.12 -15.90 -20.68
N ARG A 145 -10.41 -16.57 -19.56
CA ARG A 145 -11.58 -17.43 -19.44
C ARG A 145 -12.88 -16.61 -19.52
N ILE A 146 -12.98 -15.51 -18.77
CA ILE A 146 -14.15 -14.64 -18.77
C ILE A 146 -14.37 -14.01 -20.16
N GLU A 147 -13.32 -13.45 -20.75
CA GLU A 147 -13.40 -12.83 -22.08
C GLU A 147 -13.82 -13.81 -23.16
N ARG A 148 -13.28 -15.03 -23.14
CA ARG A 148 -13.70 -16.10 -24.07
C ARG A 148 -15.17 -16.47 -23.91
N GLU A 149 -15.66 -16.57 -22.69
CA GLU A 149 -17.05 -16.93 -22.42
C GLU A 149 -18.06 -15.84 -22.77
N LEU A 150 -17.64 -14.59 -22.76
CA LEU A 150 -18.46 -13.43 -23.11
C LEU A 150 -18.13 -12.87 -24.51
N ALA A 151 -17.32 -13.57 -25.30
CA ALA A 151 -16.97 -13.15 -26.66
C ALA A 151 -18.23 -12.86 -27.51
N GLY A 152 -18.27 -11.68 -28.13
CA GLY A 152 -19.42 -11.20 -28.92
C GLY A 152 -20.67 -10.81 -28.11
N LYS A 153 -20.60 -10.88 -26.75
CA LYS A 153 -21.72 -10.52 -25.87
C LYS A 153 -21.43 -9.30 -25.01
N ALA A 154 -20.16 -9.11 -24.61
CA ALA A 154 -19.72 -7.99 -23.81
C ALA A 154 -18.41 -7.41 -24.37
N ALA A 155 -18.21 -6.10 -24.12
CA ALA A 155 -16.95 -5.40 -24.30
C ALA A 155 -16.25 -5.27 -22.95
N PHE A 156 -14.90 -5.31 -22.97
CA PHE A 156 -14.08 -5.14 -21.79
C PHE A 156 -13.25 -3.87 -21.91
N VAL A 157 -13.14 -3.11 -20.83
CA VAL A 157 -12.37 -1.87 -20.74
C VAL A 157 -11.51 -1.87 -19.46
N ASP A 158 -10.40 -1.16 -19.47
CA ASP A 158 -9.65 -0.92 -18.26
C ASP A 158 -10.31 0.20 -17.45
N ALA A 159 -10.67 -0.12 -16.22
CA ALA A 159 -11.28 0.79 -15.26
C ALA A 159 -10.34 1.18 -14.11
N THR A 160 -9.11 0.69 -14.14
CA THR A 160 -8.14 0.85 -13.05
C THR A 160 -7.84 2.31 -12.78
N GLU A 161 -7.57 3.10 -13.83
CA GLU A 161 -7.13 4.49 -13.66
C GLU A 161 -8.17 5.36 -12.93
N PHE A 162 -9.44 5.28 -13.26
CA PHE A 162 -10.42 6.12 -12.57
C PHE A 162 -10.66 5.67 -11.13
N VAL A 163 -10.53 4.37 -10.83
CA VAL A 163 -10.61 3.87 -9.45
C VAL A 163 -9.39 4.34 -8.66
N ASP A 164 -8.19 4.31 -9.24
CA ASP A 164 -6.98 4.85 -8.60
C ASP A 164 -7.12 6.32 -8.23
N ARG A 165 -7.66 7.13 -9.14
CA ARG A 165 -7.92 8.57 -8.86
C ARG A 165 -8.89 8.75 -7.68
N LEU A 166 -9.93 7.92 -7.58
CA LEU A 166 -10.86 7.98 -6.45
C LEU A 166 -10.21 7.49 -5.15
N LYS A 167 -9.38 6.45 -5.19
CA LYS A 167 -8.63 5.92 -4.04
C LYS A 167 -7.56 6.89 -3.55
N ALA A 168 -6.94 7.65 -4.43
CA ALA A 168 -5.87 8.58 -4.08
C ALA A 168 -6.35 9.65 -3.09
N ILE A 169 -7.61 10.09 -3.20
CA ILE A 169 -8.21 11.12 -2.34
C ILE A 169 -8.79 10.47 -1.09
N LYS A 170 -8.13 10.64 0.03
CA LYS A 170 -8.50 10.00 1.30
C LYS A 170 -9.61 10.77 2.00
N SER A 171 -10.66 10.06 2.43
CA SER A 171 -11.70 10.63 3.26
C SER A 171 -11.16 11.02 4.64
N GLU A 172 -11.95 11.72 5.45
CA GLU A 172 -11.57 12.06 6.82
C GLU A 172 -11.36 10.80 7.68
N GLU A 173 -12.22 9.79 7.51
CA GLU A 173 -12.11 8.51 8.21
C GLU A 173 -10.83 7.76 7.80
N GLU A 174 -10.51 7.71 6.51
CA GLU A 174 -9.26 7.12 6.00
C GLU A 174 -8.04 7.86 6.55
N ARG A 175 -8.04 9.20 6.51
CA ARG A 175 -6.94 10.01 7.07
C ARG A 175 -6.75 9.80 8.57
N HIS A 176 -7.84 9.60 9.33
CA HIS A 176 -7.75 9.25 10.74
C HIS A 176 -7.05 7.91 10.96
N LEU A 177 -7.37 6.87 10.18
CA LEU A 177 -6.73 5.57 10.26
C LEU A 177 -5.25 5.61 9.81
N ILE A 178 -4.92 6.41 8.80
CA ILE A 178 -3.54 6.66 8.36
C ILE A 178 -2.71 7.30 9.48
N ARG A 179 -3.27 8.30 10.19
CA ARG A 179 -2.58 8.90 11.36
C ARG A 179 -2.34 7.87 12.48
N LYS A 180 -3.30 6.95 12.71
CA LYS A 180 -3.11 5.85 13.65
C LYS A 180 -2.00 4.90 13.22
N ALA A 181 -1.89 4.60 11.93
CA ALA A 181 -0.82 3.76 11.39
C ALA A 181 0.55 4.40 11.61
N ALA A 182 0.70 5.69 11.33
CA ALA A 182 1.95 6.41 11.58
C ALA A 182 2.32 6.45 13.07
N ALA A 183 1.35 6.74 13.95
CA ALA A 183 1.59 6.72 15.40
C ALA A 183 1.97 5.33 15.92
N MET A 184 1.44 4.27 15.32
CA MET A 184 1.84 2.89 15.61
C MET A 184 3.30 2.64 15.23
N GLN A 185 3.77 3.16 14.09
CA GLN A 185 5.17 3.03 13.66
C GLN A 185 6.12 3.79 14.58
N ASP A 186 5.73 4.99 15.05
CA ASP A 186 6.49 5.69 16.09
C ASP A 186 6.67 4.85 17.35
N GLU A 187 5.61 4.19 17.80
CA GLU A 187 5.65 3.32 18.97
C GLU A 187 6.50 2.05 18.73
N ILE A 188 6.41 1.43 17.55
CA ILE A 188 7.27 0.30 17.18
C ILE A 188 8.74 0.71 17.26
N PHE A 189 9.08 1.86 16.69
CA PHE A 189 10.46 2.34 16.65
C PHE A 189 10.98 2.66 18.06
N ASN A 190 10.16 3.30 18.90
CA ASN A 190 10.54 3.60 20.29
C ASN A 190 10.83 2.31 21.08
N ARG A 191 9.96 1.30 20.98
CA ARG A 191 10.18 0.01 21.64
C ARG A 191 11.39 -0.74 21.11
N LEU A 192 11.71 -0.56 19.83
CA LEU A 192 12.92 -1.11 19.24
C LEU A 192 14.17 -0.44 19.81
N LEU A 193 14.19 0.89 19.92
CA LEU A 193 15.32 1.64 20.49
C LEU A 193 15.65 1.21 21.94
N GLU A 194 14.64 0.83 22.73
CA GLU A 194 14.82 0.32 24.10
C GLU A 194 15.51 -1.05 24.16
N LYS A 195 15.47 -1.83 23.08
CA LYS A 195 15.83 -3.26 23.06
C LYS A 195 17.00 -3.58 22.14
N ILE A 196 17.25 -2.73 21.12
CA ILE A 196 18.33 -2.96 20.16
C ILE A 196 19.68 -2.93 20.85
N GLY A 197 20.52 -3.92 20.54
CA GLY A 197 21.83 -4.00 21.17
C GLY A 197 22.78 -4.95 20.47
N PRO A 198 24.05 -4.97 20.95
CA PRO A 198 25.08 -5.82 20.36
C PRO A 198 24.73 -7.30 20.37
N GLY A 199 25.07 -8.00 19.30
CA GLY A 199 24.85 -9.44 19.14
C GLY A 199 23.49 -9.83 18.54
N MET A 200 22.53 -8.92 18.47
CA MET A 200 21.30 -9.16 17.70
C MET A 200 21.63 -9.32 16.22
N THR A 201 20.99 -10.25 15.57
CA THR A 201 21.04 -10.35 14.11
C THR A 201 20.13 -9.27 13.49
N ASP A 202 20.39 -8.91 12.23
CA ASP A 202 19.52 -8.03 11.47
C ASP A 202 18.08 -8.57 11.45
N ASN A 203 17.91 -9.91 11.37
CA ASN A 203 16.60 -10.55 11.47
C ASN A 203 15.98 -10.45 12.88
N ASP A 204 16.77 -10.47 13.97
CA ASP A 204 16.21 -10.28 15.32
C ASP A 204 15.60 -8.89 15.45
N ILE A 205 16.24 -7.88 14.85
CA ILE A 205 15.80 -6.48 14.90
C ILE A 205 14.52 -6.30 14.09
N THR A 206 14.47 -6.79 12.85
CA THR A 206 13.28 -6.69 12.00
C THR A 206 12.12 -7.54 12.52
N ALA A 207 12.39 -8.74 13.06
CA ALA A 207 11.39 -9.59 13.69
C ALA A 207 10.80 -8.96 14.96
N LEU A 208 11.63 -8.26 15.75
CA LEU A 208 11.15 -7.50 16.92
C LEU A 208 10.21 -6.38 16.49
N ALA A 209 10.59 -5.59 15.47
CA ALA A 209 9.73 -4.55 14.92
C ALA A 209 8.39 -5.11 14.41
N GLN A 210 8.42 -6.24 13.70
CA GLN A 210 7.22 -6.93 13.23
C GLN A 210 6.35 -7.43 14.40
N TYR A 211 6.96 -8.01 15.45
CA TYR A 211 6.26 -8.49 16.63
C TYR A 211 5.54 -7.34 17.35
N GLU A 212 6.24 -6.23 17.59
CA GLU A 212 5.63 -5.06 18.23
C GLU A 212 4.49 -4.48 17.38
N GLY A 213 4.66 -4.42 16.05
CA GLY A 213 3.60 -4.00 15.12
C GLY A 213 2.36 -4.89 15.23
N ARG A 214 2.52 -6.21 15.24
CA ARG A 214 1.41 -7.16 15.43
C ARG A 214 0.68 -6.95 16.75
N ARG A 215 1.40 -6.68 17.82
CA ARG A 215 0.81 -6.40 19.13
C ARG A 215 0.01 -5.10 19.18
N LEU A 216 0.37 -4.12 18.34
CA LEU A 216 -0.30 -2.83 18.21
C LEU A 216 -1.43 -2.84 17.18
N GLY A 217 -1.69 -3.98 16.53
CA GLY A 217 -2.80 -4.16 15.59
C GLY A 217 -2.43 -4.06 14.11
N SER A 218 -1.14 -4.10 13.76
CA SER A 218 -0.70 -4.27 12.37
C SER A 218 -1.16 -5.62 11.82
N GLU A 219 -1.70 -5.62 10.63
CA GLU A 219 -2.15 -6.84 9.96
C GLU A 219 -1.03 -7.44 9.11
N GLN A 220 -0.27 -6.58 8.42
CA GLN A 220 0.75 -6.95 7.46
C GLN A 220 1.83 -5.88 7.38
N GLY A 221 3.05 -6.24 6.97
CA GLY A 221 4.11 -5.25 6.82
C GLY A 221 5.40 -5.78 6.25
N LEU A 222 6.16 -4.88 5.65
CA LEU A 222 7.50 -5.07 5.18
C LEU A 222 8.47 -4.41 6.16
N PHE A 223 9.47 -5.18 6.62
CA PHE A 223 10.50 -4.71 7.54
C PHE A 223 11.85 -5.04 6.92
N LEU A 224 12.49 -4.03 6.35
CA LEU A 224 13.79 -4.17 5.69
C LEU A 224 14.88 -3.48 6.50
N GLY A 225 16.07 -4.06 6.48
CA GLY A 225 17.20 -3.42 7.11
C GLY A 225 18.41 -4.32 7.12
N SER A 226 19.57 -3.71 7.30
CA SER A 226 20.81 -4.43 7.55
C SER A 226 21.74 -3.60 8.42
N SER A 227 22.67 -4.27 9.08
CA SER A 227 23.77 -3.63 9.80
C SER A 227 25.02 -3.59 8.93
N ALA A 228 25.88 -2.60 9.23
CA ALA A 228 27.20 -2.49 8.64
C ALA A 228 28.17 -1.78 9.62
N PRO A 229 29.50 -2.00 9.52
CA PRO A 229 30.48 -1.15 10.16
C PRO A 229 30.37 0.28 9.64
N LEU A 230 30.68 1.28 10.46
CA LEU A 230 30.85 2.66 9.98
C LEU A 230 31.87 2.70 8.83
N GLY A 231 31.56 3.46 7.78
CA GLY A 231 32.33 3.49 6.55
C GLY A 231 31.96 2.41 5.53
N GLN A 232 30.86 1.67 5.76
CA GLN A 232 30.21 0.79 4.80
C GLN A 232 28.69 1.06 4.78
N ALA A 233 28.07 0.90 3.62
CA ALA A 233 26.64 1.16 3.46
C ALA A 233 25.78 0.06 4.11
N SER A 234 24.82 0.48 4.96
CA SER A 234 23.80 -0.36 5.58
C SER A 234 22.50 -0.25 4.79
N ARG A 235 22.22 -1.22 3.93
CA ARG A 235 21.13 -1.17 2.94
C ARG A 235 19.85 -1.79 3.45
N PHE A 236 18.76 -1.51 2.75
CA PHE A 236 17.54 -2.33 2.88
C PHE A 236 17.77 -3.67 2.20
N VAL A 237 17.74 -4.74 2.97
CA VAL A 237 17.88 -6.10 2.45
C VAL A 237 16.72 -6.98 2.88
N ASP A 238 16.41 -7.96 2.05
CA ASP A 238 15.38 -8.95 2.33
C ASP A 238 15.79 -9.88 3.48
N ARG A 239 14.80 -10.47 4.13
CA ARG A 239 14.95 -11.34 5.29
C ARG A 239 16.01 -12.43 5.12
N HIS A 240 16.14 -13.05 3.94
CA HIS A 240 17.11 -14.12 3.72
C HIS A 240 18.59 -13.64 3.76
N LEU A 241 18.82 -12.33 3.75
CA LEU A 241 20.15 -11.71 3.88
C LEU A 241 20.42 -11.13 5.28
N GLN A 242 19.48 -11.24 6.21
CA GLN A 242 19.53 -10.62 7.54
C GLN A 242 20.18 -11.49 8.63
N ALA A 243 21.19 -12.30 8.27
CA ALA A 243 21.90 -13.15 9.24
C ALA A 243 23.08 -12.48 9.95
N ARG A 244 23.48 -11.27 9.51
CA ARG A 244 24.60 -10.53 10.11
C ARG A 244 24.26 -10.10 11.54
N ARG A 245 25.26 -10.12 12.43
CA ARG A 245 25.13 -9.61 13.80
C ARG A 245 25.63 -8.19 13.90
N LEU A 246 24.86 -7.37 14.57
CA LEU A 246 25.19 -5.98 14.91
C LEU A 246 26.20 -5.95 16.06
N ASN A 247 27.31 -5.25 15.88
CA ASN A 247 28.37 -5.10 16.88
C ASN A 247 28.43 -3.67 17.43
N PRO A 248 29.08 -3.46 18.59
CA PRO A 248 29.35 -2.10 19.08
C PRO A 248 30.09 -1.27 18.04
N GLY A 249 29.72 0.01 17.89
CA GLY A 249 30.29 0.93 16.91
C GLY A 249 29.79 0.77 15.48
N GLU A 250 28.81 -0.12 15.25
CA GLU A 250 28.20 -0.32 13.94
C GLU A 250 26.81 0.35 13.86
N HIS A 251 26.26 0.41 12.67
CA HIS A 251 24.94 0.99 12.45
C HIS A 251 23.98 0.03 11.75
N PHE A 252 22.68 0.30 11.92
CA PHE A 252 21.57 -0.42 11.32
C PHE A 252 20.59 0.57 10.69
N THR A 253 20.28 0.43 9.42
CA THR A 253 19.24 1.22 8.75
C THR A 253 17.98 0.40 8.64
N LEU A 254 16.87 0.90 9.18
CA LEU A 254 15.58 0.22 9.27
C LEU A 254 14.52 0.93 8.46
N LEU A 255 13.78 0.17 7.67
CA LEU A 255 12.50 0.52 7.09
C LEU A 255 11.39 -0.22 7.83
N ILE A 256 10.39 0.51 8.28
CA ILE A 256 9.12 -0.01 8.78
C ILE A 256 8.04 0.44 7.80
N GLU A 257 7.52 -0.46 7.00
CA GLU A 257 6.43 -0.21 6.08
C GLU A 257 5.33 -1.23 6.35
N ASN A 258 4.39 -0.87 7.20
CA ASN A 258 3.32 -1.76 7.62
C ASN A 258 1.97 -1.05 7.70
N ASN A 259 0.91 -1.82 7.54
CA ASN A 259 -0.41 -1.28 7.73
C ASN A 259 -0.79 -1.24 9.22
N GLY A 260 -1.56 -0.22 9.57
CA GLY A 260 -2.12 -0.06 10.90
C GLY A 260 -3.46 -0.76 11.07
N PRO A 261 -4.07 -0.58 12.27
CA PRO A 261 -5.44 -0.99 12.51
C PRO A 261 -6.39 -0.32 11.53
N GLY A 262 -7.02 -1.09 10.66
CA GLY A 262 -7.87 -0.59 9.55
C GLY A 262 -7.24 -0.79 8.18
N GLY A 263 -5.99 -1.25 8.11
CA GLY A 263 -5.35 -1.75 6.89
C GLY A 263 -4.63 -0.71 6.05
N PHE A 264 -4.54 0.54 6.49
CA PHE A 264 -3.82 1.59 5.75
C PHE A 264 -2.33 1.53 6.05
N TYR A 265 -1.52 1.55 4.99
CA TYR A 265 -0.07 1.60 5.07
C TYR A 265 0.46 3.01 5.34
N THR A 266 1.51 3.06 6.13
CA THR A 266 2.46 4.16 6.24
C THR A 266 3.88 3.61 6.22
N GLU A 267 4.89 4.49 6.09
CA GLU A 267 6.28 4.09 5.90
C GLU A 267 7.22 5.03 6.65
N MET A 268 8.12 4.46 7.44
CA MET A 268 9.15 5.22 8.17
C MET A 268 10.52 4.56 8.02
N ALA A 269 11.56 5.34 7.74
CA ALA A 269 12.94 4.85 7.75
C ALA A 269 13.84 5.72 8.61
N ARG A 270 14.68 5.07 9.44
CA ARG A 270 15.69 5.71 10.30
C ARG A 270 16.93 4.84 10.40
N THR A 271 18.07 5.50 10.69
CA THR A 271 19.34 4.83 10.97
C THR A 271 19.67 4.90 12.45
N ILE A 272 20.11 3.78 13.03
CA ILE A 272 20.49 3.60 14.43
C ILE A 272 21.98 3.21 14.47
N VAL A 273 22.76 3.83 15.35
CA VAL A 273 24.19 3.54 15.55
C VAL A 273 24.39 3.08 16.98
N LEU A 274 25.03 1.92 17.17
CA LEU A 274 25.46 1.47 18.51
C LEU A 274 26.75 2.18 18.93
N GLY A 275 26.61 3.42 19.40
CA GLY A 275 27.71 4.31 19.74
C GLY A 275 27.62 5.65 19.02
N LYS A 276 28.71 6.15 18.49
CA LYS A 276 28.78 7.46 17.82
C LYS A 276 28.71 7.31 16.30
N ALA A 277 27.82 8.07 15.67
CA ALA A 277 27.73 8.16 14.22
C ALA A 277 28.96 8.86 13.62
N SER A 278 29.36 8.47 12.42
CA SER A 278 30.37 9.21 11.67
C SER A 278 29.79 10.52 11.13
N ASN A 279 30.63 11.53 10.96
CA ASN A 279 30.23 12.79 10.34
C ASN A 279 29.64 12.55 8.94
N GLU A 280 30.23 11.66 8.13
CA GLU A 280 29.77 11.33 6.80
C GLU A 280 28.32 10.80 6.82
N LEU A 281 27.97 9.94 7.79
CA LEU A 281 26.62 9.41 7.94
C LEU A 281 25.63 10.51 8.37
N ILE A 282 26.03 11.38 9.29
CA ILE A 282 25.22 12.52 9.75
C ILE A 282 24.98 13.49 8.59
N ASP A 283 26.03 13.88 7.87
CA ASP A 283 25.96 14.83 6.74
C ASP A 283 25.11 14.24 5.59
N GLY A 284 25.28 12.93 5.34
CA GLY A 284 24.46 12.22 4.35
C GLY A 284 22.97 12.21 4.72
N PHE A 285 22.65 11.89 5.98
CA PHE A 285 21.28 11.92 6.47
C PHE A 285 20.68 13.34 6.39
N GLU A 286 21.45 14.36 6.78
CA GLU A 286 21.02 15.75 6.71
C GLU A 286 20.75 16.18 5.27
N SER A 287 21.58 15.76 4.30
CA SER A 287 21.36 15.99 2.88
C SER A 287 20.04 15.41 2.40
N MET A 288 19.65 14.21 2.90
CA MET A 288 18.36 13.59 2.57
C MET A 288 17.20 14.28 3.28
N ARG A 289 17.39 14.76 4.49
CA ARG A 289 16.40 15.60 5.19
C ARG A 289 16.10 16.90 4.42
N GLU A 290 17.14 17.54 3.88
CA GLU A 290 17.01 18.72 3.01
C GLU A 290 16.30 18.38 1.69
N ALA A 291 16.63 17.25 1.06
CA ALA A 291 15.98 16.77 -0.16
C ALA A 291 14.51 16.45 0.06
N GLN A 292 14.15 15.82 1.19
CA GLN A 292 12.77 15.63 1.61
C GLN A 292 12.04 16.98 1.76
N ALA A 293 12.65 17.93 2.46
CA ALA A 293 12.08 19.27 2.64
C ALA A 293 11.94 20.02 1.30
N HIS A 294 12.86 19.81 0.34
CA HIS A 294 12.73 20.36 -1.01
C HIS A 294 11.51 19.78 -1.73
N THR A 295 11.36 18.47 -1.76
CA THR A 295 10.22 17.78 -2.38
C THR A 295 8.89 18.25 -1.76
N LEU A 296 8.81 18.32 -0.44
CA LEU A 296 7.60 18.78 0.27
C LEU A 296 7.14 20.17 -0.20
N ARG A 297 8.05 21.09 -0.48
CA ARG A 297 7.66 22.42 -1.02
C ARG A 297 7.03 22.37 -2.42
N LEU A 298 7.25 21.27 -3.16
CA LEU A 298 6.71 21.06 -4.50
C LEU A 298 5.34 20.37 -4.49
N LEU A 299 5.03 19.62 -3.45
CA LEU A 299 3.80 18.81 -3.33
C LEU A 299 2.58 19.70 -3.01
N LYS A 300 2.19 20.54 -3.95
CA LYS A 300 1.04 21.44 -3.81
C LYS A 300 -0.11 20.97 -4.69
N PRO A 301 -1.36 21.11 -4.24
CA PRO A 301 -2.52 20.83 -5.08
C PRO A 301 -2.40 21.49 -6.45
N GLY A 302 -2.62 20.72 -7.52
CA GLY A 302 -2.47 21.13 -8.91
C GLY A 302 -1.07 20.94 -9.51
N ALA A 303 -0.03 20.65 -8.71
CA ALA A 303 1.32 20.40 -9.23
C ALA A 303 1.40 19.05 -9.96
N SER A 304 2.09 19.04 -11.12
CA SER A 304 2.33 17.83 -11.89
C SER A 304 3.33 16.91 -11.19
N CYS A 305 2.99 15.63 -11.03
CA CYS A 305 3.90 14.63 -10.47
C CYS A 305 5.19 14.50 -11.31
N ALA A 306 5.08 14.57 -12.63
CA ALA A 306 6.24 14.51 -13.52
C ALA A 306 7.18 15.72 -13.38
N GLU A 307 6.62 16.94 -13.22
CA GLU A 307 7.43 18.13 -12.97
C GLU A 307 8.10 18.11 -11.59
N ILE A 308 7.42 17.59 -10.56
CA ILE A 308 8.01 17.41 -9.24
C ILE A 308 9.20 16.46 -9.31
N ALA A 309 9.07 15.32 -10.02
CA ALA A 309 10.16 14.38 -10.21
C ALA A 309 11.38 15.04 -10.87
N GLN A 310 11.17 15.79 -11.95
CA GLN A 310 12.24 16.51 -12.63
C GLN A 310 12.93 17.53 -11.72
N ARG A 311 12.16 18.30 -10.95
CA ARG A 311 12.70 19.31 -10.03
C ARG A 311 13.45 18.70 -8.85
N HIS A 312 13.06 17.50 -8.39
CA HIS A 312 13.83 16.77 -7.39
C HIS A 312 15.18 16.33 -7.95
N ASP A 313 15.21 15.77 -9.16
CA ASP A 313 16.45 15.37 -9.82
C ASP A 313 17.38 16.58 -10.07
N ASP A 314 16.83 17.73 -10.44
CA ASP A 314 17.60 18.97 -10.60
C ASP A 314 18.19 19.44 -9.26
N TYR A 315 17.44 19.30 -8.17
CA TYR A 315 17.91 19.58 -6.83
C TYR A 315 19.09 18.68 -6.44
N MET A 316 18.94 17.35 -6.60
CA MET A 316 20.01 16.38 -6.29
C MET A 316 21.29 16.72 -7.06
N ARG A 317 21.18 16.98 -8.37
CA ARG A 317 22.32 17.40 -9.20
C ARG A 317 22.96 18.71 -8.74
N SER A 318 22.16 19.70 -8.36
CA SER A 318 22.66 20.99 -7.88
C SER A 318 23.45 20.89 -6.57
N ARG A 319 23.23 19.82 -5.81
CA ARG A 319 23.95 19.51 -4.55
C ARG A 319 25.12 18.54 -4.75
N ASN A 320 25.43 18.17 -6.01
CA ASN A 320 26.40 17.12 -6.34
C ASN A 320 26.09 15.77 -5.69
N LEU A 321 24.81 15.49 -5.42
CA LEU A 321 24.34 14.21 -4.91
C LEU A 321 24.08 13.25 -6.08
N PRO A 322 24.21 11.93 -5.85
CA PRO A 322 23.83 10.93 -6.84
C PRO A 322 22.36 11.10 -7.28
N PRO A 323 22.00 10.76 -8.53
CA PRO A 323 20.62 10.80 -8.96
C PRO A 323 19.79 9.78 -8.16
N GLU A 324 18.54 10.14 -7.86
CA GLU A 324 17.60 9.20 -7.25
C GLU A 324 17.07 8.23 -8.30
N LEU A 325 17.48 6.98 -8.21
CA LEU A 325 17.10 5.93 -9.16
C LEU A 325 15.92 5.08 -8.69
N ARG A 326 15.53 5.23 -7.43
CA ARG A 326 14.38 4.55 -6.83
C ARG A 326 13.12 5.40 -6.98
N LEU A 327 11.97 4.80 -6.73
CA LEU A 327 10.77 5.56 -6.42
C LEU A 327 10.98 6.20 -5.03
N TYR A 328 11.00 7.51 -4.95
CA TYR A 328 11.33 8.24 -3.70
C TYR A 328 10.13 8.98 -3.09
N CYS A 329 9.02 9.00 -3.81
CA CYS A 329 7.76 9.58 -3.32
C CYS A 329 6.58 8.96 -4.05
N HIS A 330 5.59 8.49 -3.30
CA HIS A 330 4.40 7.83 -3.84
C HIS A 330 3.21 7.89 -2.91
N GLY A 331 2.02 7.63 -3.46
CA GLY A 331 0.81 7.43 -2.69
C GLY A 331 0.86 6.12 -1.88
N GLN A 332 0.16 6.12 -0.76
CA GLN A 332 -0.09 4.92 0.05
C GLN A 332 -1.55 4.86 0.52
N GLY A 333 -2.04 3.65 0.71
CA GLY A 333 -3.39 3.39 1.18
C GLY A 333 -3.54 1.97 1.65
N TYR A 334 -4.41 1.18 1.02
CA TYR A 334 -4.50 -0.27 1.28
C TYR A 334 -3.39 -1.08 0.60
N ASP A 335 -2.62 -0.48 -0.29
CA ASP A 335 -1.42 -1.06 -0.87
C ASP A 335 -0.17 -0.32 -0.36
N LEU A 336 0.97 -1.02 -0.34
CA LEU A 336 2.30 -0.45 -0.04
C LEU A 336 2.57 0.78 -0.93
N VAL A 337 2.27 0.66 -2.21
CA VAL A 337 2.44 1.70 -3.21
C VAL A 337 1.13 1.89 -3.95
N GLU A 338 0.58 3.10 -3.90
CA GLU A 338 -0.57 3.53 -4.67
C GLU A 338 -0.20 4.75 -5.54
N ARG A 339 -1.01 5.04 -6.55
CA ARG A 339 -0.88 6.31 -7.28
C ARG A 339 -1.26 7.51 -6.41
N PRO A 340 -0.65 8.71 -6.62
CA PRO A 340 0.33 8.97 -7.67
C PRO A 340 1.73 8.45 -7.33
N LEU A 341 2.52 8.16 -8.36
CA LEU A 341 3.96 8.01 -8.26
C LEU A 341 4.62 9.34 -8.64
N ILE A 342 5.60 9.80 -7.88
CA ILE A 342 6.37 10.99 -8.28
C ILE A 342 7.46 10.54 -9.24
N ARG A 343 7.07 10.46 -10.52
CA ARG A 343 7.89 9.98 -11.66
C ARG A 343 7.59 10.77 -12.91
N CYS A 344 8.53 10.78 -13.86
CA CYS A 344 8.39 11.49 -15.14
C CYS A 344 7.26 10.95 -16.06
N ASP A 345 6.81 9.71 -15.82
CA ASP A 345 5.74 9.04 -16.58
C ASP A 345 4.37 9.06 -15.87
N GLU A 346 4.27 9.69 -14.70
CA GLU A 346 2.99 9.85 -14.00
C GLU A 346 2.16 11.00 -14.57
N THR A 347 0.90 10.72 -14.86
CA THR A 347 -0.06 11.66 -15.45
C THR A 347 -0.93 12.40 -14.44
N MET A 348 -0.89 12.00 -13.18
CA MET A 348 -1.66 12.65 -12.13
C MET A 348 -1.02 13.97 -11.67
N THR A 349 -1.85 14.84 -11.14
CA THR A 349 -1.44 16.01 -10.35
C THR A 349 -1.64 15.71 -8.88
N ILE A 350 -0.94 16.44 -8.02
CA ILE A 350 -1.17 16.42 -6.58
C ILE A 350 -2.55 17.00 -6.30
N GLU A 351 -3.29 16.34 -5.42
CA GLU A 351 -4.60 16.78 -4.97
C GLU A 351 -4.66 16.81 -3.44
N GLU A 352 -5.54 17.64 -2.91
CA GLU A 352 -5.80 17.70 -1.47
C GLU A 352 -6.30 16.33 -0.96
N HIS A 353 -5.88 15.97 0.24
CA HIS A 353 -6.20 14.70 0.90
C HIS A 353 -5.48 13.46 0.37
N MET A 354 -4.52 13.60 -0.53
CA MET A 354 -3.60 12.49 -0.83
C MET A 354 -2.71 12.17 0.37
N ASN A 355 -2.39 10.89 0.58
CA ASN A 355 -1.38 10.41 1.52
C ASN A 355 -0.14 10.03 0.75
N LEU A 356 0.99 10.69 1.01
CA LEU A 356 2.24 10.48 0.31
C LEU A 356 3.35 10.07 1.27
N ALA A 357 4.04 8.97 0.97
CA ALA A 357 5.34 8.64 1.53
C ALA A 357 6.42 9.42 0.77
N VAL A 358 7.35 10.06 1.49
CA VAL A 358 8.43 10.85 0.91
C VAL A 358 9.75 10.36 1.48
N HIS A 359 10.52 9.62 0.66
CA HIS A 359 11.69 8.86 1.13
C HIS A 359 12.91 8.98 0.22
N PRO A 360 13.45 10.21 0.01
CA PRO A 360 14.68 10.37 -0.74
C PRO A 360 15.83 9.63 -0.06
N GLY A 361 16.76 9.15 -0.88
CA GLY A 361 17.93 8.45 -0.40
C GLY A 361 19.01 8.36 -1.47
N TYR A 362 20.23 8.19 -1.04
CA TYR A 362 21.34 7.85 -1.92
C TYR A 362 22.32 6.90 -1.23
N GLU A 363 23.12 6.26 -2.04
CA GLU A 363 24.11 5.30 -1.60
C GLU A 363 25.48 5.61 -2.15
N THR A 364 26.49 5.44 -1.30
CA THR A 364 27.92 5.34 -1.66
C THR A 364 28.46 4.03 -1.10
N PRO A 365 29.70 3.63 -1.40
CA PRO A 365 30.30 2.47 -0.75
C PRO A 365 30.34 2.56 0.78
N SER A 366 30.41 3.79 1.33
CA SER A 366 30.59 4.06 2.77
C SER A 366 29.30 4.32 3.54
N ILE A 367 28.25 4.83 2.89
CA ILE A 367 26.98 5.14 3.56
C ILE A 367 25.78 4.80 2.68
N PHE A 368 24.66 4.47 3.34
CA PHE A 368 23.32 4.56 2.80
C PHE A 368 22.54 5.60 3.58
N ALA A 369 22.33 6.76 2.98
CA ALA A 369 21.59 7.87 3.57
C ALA A 369 20.15 7.83 3.09
N VAL A 370 19.20 7.72 4.01
CA VAL A 370 17.77 7.64 3.72
C VAL A 370 16.95 8.20 4.87
N ILE A 371 15.85 8.83 4.54
CA ILE A 371 14.78 9.22 5.46
C ILE A 371 13.46 8.90 4.80
N CYS A 372 12.48 8.41 5.56
CA CYS A 372 11.12 8.20 5.07
C CYS A 372 10.10 8.66 6.09
N ASP A 373 9.08 9.37 5.62
CA ASP A 373 7.91 9.79 6.41
C ASP A 373 6.69 10.00 5.52
N ASN A 374 5.50 9.87 6.11
CA ASN A 374 4.22 10.16 5.43
C ASN A 374 3.71 11.57 5.72
N TYR A 375 3.02 12.10 4.71
CA TYR A 375 2.38 13.41 4.74
C TYR A 375 0.99 13.33 4.10
N LEU A 376 0.02 13.98 4.72
CA LEU A 376 -1.28 14.25 4.10
C LEU A 376 -1.21 15.60 3.40
N ILE A 377 -1.73 15.67 2.18
CA ILE A 377 -1.79 16.92 1.43
C ILE A 377 -3.01 17.71 1.90
N GLU A 378 -2.77 18.94 2.28
CA GLU A 378 -3.78 19.94 2.65
C GLU A 378 -3.92 21.00 1.56
N SER A 379 -4.84 21.96 1.70
CA SER A 379 -5.11 22.99 0.69
C SER A 379 -3.89 23.85 0.32
N GLY A 380 -2.93 24.03 1.25
CA GLY A 380 -1.69 24.78 1.04
C GLY A 380 -0.49 23.95 0.59
N GLY A 381 -0.62 22.62 0.58
CA GLY A 381 0.46 21.65 0.37
C GLY A 381 0.51 20.61 1.48
N PRO A 382 1.67 19.94 1.71
CA PRO A 382 1.78 18.97 2.80
C PRO A 382 1.51 19.60 4.16
N GLY A 383 0.68 18.93 4.96
CA GLY A 383 0.52 19.21 6.37
C GLY A 383 1.73 18.78 7.21
N ASP A 384 1.56 18.69 8.51
CA ASP A 384 2.60 18.20 9.42
C ASP A 384 2.99 16.77 9.08
N CYS A 385 4.26 16.43 9.33
CA CYS A 385 4.76 15.06 9.29
C CYS A 385 3.89 14.17 10.18
N LEU A 386 3.40 13.05 9.66
CA LEU A 386 2.56 12.15 10.43
C LEU A 386 3.35 11.44 11.54
N HIS A 387 4.60 11.08 11.26
CA HIS A 387 5.51 10.50 12.26
C HIS A 387 6.03 11.57 13.22
N LYS A 388 6.07 11.23 14.49
CA LYS A 388 6.62 12.10 15.56
C LYS A 388 8.05 11.71 15.95
N THR A 389 8.53 10.54 15.51
CA THR A 389 9.92 10.12 15.66
C THR A 389 10.85 11.16 15.05
N PRO A 390 11.83 11.67 15.81
CA PRO A 390 12.74 12.70 15.32
C PRO A 390 13.44 12.33 14.01
N LYS A 391 13.66 13.33 13.15
CA LYS A 391 14.38 13.18 11.89
C LYS A 391 15.88 13.34 12.13
N GLN A 392 16.50 12.27 12.63
CA GLN A 392 17.92 12.23 12.98
C GLN A 392 18.47 10.82 12.85
N VAL A 393 19.78 10.68 12.85
CA VAL A 393 20.49 9.44 13.15
C VAL A 393 20.40 9.21 14.66
N PHE A 394 20.02 8.02 15.09
CA PHE A 394 19.88 7.66 16.50
C PHE A 394 21.19 7.03 17.00
N GLU A 395 21.74 7.56 18.06
CA GLU A 395 22.89 7.01 18.78
C GLU A 395 22.40 6.34 20.07
N VAL A 396 22.68 5.06 20.23
CA VAL A 396 22.26 4.23 21.38
C VAL A 396 23.43 3.48 21.99
#